data_87c17f87691fa8ddf5aa6294baa474ac
#
_entry.id   87c17f87691fa8ddf5aa6294baa474ac
#
_cell.length_a   1.000
_cell.length_b   1.000
_cell.length_c   1.000
_cell.angle_alpha   90.00
_cell.angle_beta   90.00
_cell.angle_gamma   90.00
#
_symmetry.space_group_name_H-M   'P 1'
#
loop_
_entity.id
_entity.type
_entity.pdbx_description
1 polymer ?
#
loop_
_entity_poly.entity_id
_entity_poly.type
_entity_poly.pdbx_seq_one_letter_code
_entity_poly.pdbx_strand_id
1 'polypeptide(L)'
;MSIVVTTPTGQIGSQVVRGLIRAGERPSVIVRDPSRLAADVLPYVQVFQGASDDVEVVARAIEGASSIFWLTPPNYGSQDPFADYARFAQTLVDAAKRTTAPHIVHLSSDGAQFRHGLGLIDAVAASELTLDTLGGNVLHLRPGFFYENFLWQVEPIRSGHIFQAVPGETVTNFVATSDIAEVAVLRLLARNWTGTETQLIHGPERLSFLQATAAISSGIGKSVQFVEASDEDTKAGFMATGGSEAVAEPYVQMFRAMRGAPSIPDPRNPFSTGKTTLADWAFRVLRPIVG
;
A
#
# COMPACT_ATOMS: atom_id res chain seq x y z
N MET A 1 13.60 22.42 3.59
CA MET A 1 13.50 21.46 2.46
C MET A 1 12.16 20.79 2.58
N SER A 2 11.39 20.68 1.49
CA SER A 2 10.04 20.09 1.56
C SER A 2 10.09 18.57 1.42
N ILE A 3 9.06 17.90 1.95
CA ILE A 3 8.81 16.47 1.76
C ILE A 3 7.54 16.36 0.93
N VAL A 4 7.59 15.63 -0.19
CA VAL A 4 6.45 15.48 -1.09
C VAL A 4 5.70 14.19 -0.79
N VAL A 5 4.37 14.22 -0.82
CA VAL A 5 3.52 13.04 -0.63
C VAL A 5 2.54 12.93 -1.79
N THR A 6 2.58 11.80 -2.50
CA THR A 6 1.55 11.44 -3.48
C THR A 6 0.37 10.75 -2.78
N THR A 7 -0.78 10.72 -3.43
CA THR A 7 -2.01 10.08 -2.90
C THR A 7 -2.39 10.52 -1.47
N PRO A 8 -2.38 11.84 -1.14
CA PRO A 8 -2.56 12.33 0.23
C PRO A 8 -3.97 12.10 0.79
N THR A 9 -4.91 11.68 -0.02
CA THR A 9 -6.31 11.35 0.36
C THR A 9 -6.57 9.84 0.45
N GLY A 10 -5.55 9.02 0.15
CA GLY A 10 -5.63 7.55 0.26
C GLY A 10 -5.36 7.05 1.69
N GLN A 11 -5.59 5.77 1.92
CA GLN A 11 -5.44 5.14 3.25
C GLN A 11 -4.04 5.34 3.85
N ILE A 12 -2.97 5.13 3.10
CA ILE A 12 -1.60 5.28 3.59
C ILE A 12 -1.13 6.74 3.47
N GLY A 13 -1.31 7.36 2.30
CA GLY A 13 -0.83 8.73 2.05
C GLY A 13 -1.38 9.76 3.03
N SER A 14 -2.66 9.65 3.42
CA SER A 14 -3.27 10.55 4.42
C SER A 14 -2.62 10.40 5.81
N GLN A 15 -2.25 9.18 6.18
CA GLN A 15 -1.57 8.91 7.44
C GLN A 15 -0.11 9.38 7.41
N VAL A 16 0.58 9.26 6.25
CA VAL A 16 1.93 9.82 6.05
C VAL A 16 1.89 11.34 6.20
N VAL A 17 0.94 12.04 5.55
CA VAL A 17 0.78 13.49 5.68
C VAL A 17 0.58 13.88 7.16
N ARG A 18 -0.34 13.23 7.86
CA ARG A 18 -0.59 13.52 9.28
C ARG A 18 0.62 13.20 10.16
N GLY A 19 1.37 12.15 9.85
CA GLY A 19 2.61 11.80 10.54
C GLY A 19 3.68 12.87 10.38
N LEU A 20 3.88 13.39 9.17
CA LEU A 20 4.82 14.48 8.90
C LEU A 20 4.41 15.79 9.61
N ILE A 21 3.12 16.13 9.58
CA ILE A 21 2.61 17.31 10.31
C ILE A 21 2.87 17.18 11.81
N ARG A 22 2.63 16.00 12.41
CA ARG A 22 2.94 15.75 13.83
C ARG A 22 4.44 15.83 14.15
N ALA A 23 5.29 15.54 13.17
CA ALA A 23 6.74 15.71 13.30
C ALA A 23 7.21 17.17 13.10
N GLY A 24 6.29 18.12 12.89
CA GLY A 24 6.61 19.55 12.70
C GLY A 24 6.92 19.94 11.27
N GLU A 25 6.74 19.04 10.31
CA GLU A 25 6.95 19.31 8.90
C GLU A 25 5.74 19.96 8.24
N ARG A 26 5.98 20.69 7.15
CA ARG A 26 4.94 21.18 6.25
C ARG A 26 5.06 20.50 4.90
N PRO A 27 4.46 19.29 4.72
CA PRO A 27 4.64 18.54 3.50
C PRO A 27 3.97 19.20 2.29
N SER A 28 4.55 18.97 1.12
CA SER A 28 3.93 19.22 -0.18
C SER A 28 3.10 18.02 -0.58
N VAL A 29 1.90 18.24 -1.12
CA VAL A 29 1.01 17.14 -1.53
C VAL A 29 0.60 17.30 -2.99
N ILE A 30 0.61 16.21 -3.76
CA ILE A 30 0.08 16.18 -5.13
C ILE A 30 -1.32 15.59 -5.07
N VAL A 31 -2.33 16.37 -5.48
CA VAL A 31 -3.74 15.96 -5.43
C VAL A 31 -4.53 16.55 -6.60
N ARG A 32 -5.36 15.73 -7.24
CA ARG A 32 -6.21 16.16 -8.36
C ARG A 32 -7.30 17.14 -7.92
N ASP A 33 -7.89 16.87 -6.79
CA ASP A 33 -8.97 17.67 -6.20
C ASP A 33 -8.62 18.03 -4.75
N PRO A 34 -8.18 19.29 -4.50
CA PRO A 34 -7.83 19.76 -3.16
C PRO A 34 -9.00 19.72 -2.16
N SER A 35 -10.25 19.77 -2.62
CA SER A 35 -11.42 19.73 -1.74
C SER A 35 -11.57 18.39 -1.00
N ARG A 36 -10.89 17.35 -1.48
CA ARG A 36 -10.84 16.02 -0.84
C ARG A 36 -9.82 15.91 0.29
N LEU A 37 -8.97 16.94 0.46
CA LEU A 37 -8.10 16.98 1.63
C LEU A 37 -8.93 17.28 2.88
N ALA A 38 -8.60 16.59 3.97
CA ALA A 38 -9.28 16.84 5.23
C ALA A 38 -9.04 18.29 5.71
N ALA A 39 -10.09 18.95 6.19
CA ALA A 39 -10.05 20.36 6.58
C ALA A 39 -9.00 20.68 7.64
N ASP A 40 -8.71 19.72 8.52
CA ASP A 40 -7.68 19.81 9.55
C ASP A 40 -6.25 19.63 9.02
N VAL A 41 -6.08 19.14 7.79
CA VAL A 41 -4.78 18.97 7.12
C VAL A 41 -4.43 20.15 6.23
N LEU A 42 -5.42 20.70 5.54
CA LEU A 42 -5.24 21.73 4.51
C LEU A 42 -4.37 22.94 4.93
N PRO A 43 -4.47 23.50 6.16
CA PRO A 43 -3.64 24.63 6.58
C PRO A 43 -2.14 24.30 6.73
N TYR A 44 -1.80 23.01 6.86
CA TYR A 44 -0.45 22.55 7.17
C TYR A 44 0.29 21.94 5.98
N VAL A 45 -0.29 21.99 4.78
CA VAL A 45 0.33 21.44 3.57
C VAL A 45 0.52 22.51 2.50
N GLN A 46 1.46 22.24 1.57
CA GLN A 46 1.54 22.96 0.31
C GLN A 46 0.89 22.09 -0.78
N VAL A 47 -0.08 22.61 -1.50
CA VAL A 47 -0.85 21.86 -2.49
C VAL A 47 -0.28 22.09 -3.89
N PHE A 48 0.06 21.01 -4.57
CA PHE A 48 0.30 20.95 -6.01
C PHE A 48 -0.90 20.25 -6.66
N GLN A 49 -1.78 21.05 -7.24
CA GLN A 49 -2.97 20.51 -7.89
C GLN A 49 -2.60 19.87 -9.23
N GLY A 50 -2.97 18.61 -9.39
CA GLY A 50 -2.77 17.80 -10.59
C GLY A 50 -2.68 16.33 -10.30
N ALA A 51 -2.43 15.56 -11.33
CA ALA A 51 -2.28 14.11 -11.24
C ALA A 51 -0.81 13.72 -10.98
N SER A 52 -0.59 12.59 -10.29
CA SER A 52 0.76 12.08 -10.04
C SER A 52 1.35 11.33 -11.26
N ASP A 53 0.62 11.22 -12.36
CA ASP A 53 1.09 10.76 -13.66
C ASP A 53 1.28 11.91 -14.67
N ASP A 54 1.32 13.16 -14.17
CA ASP A 54 1.69 14.36 -14.93
C ASP A 54 3.11 14.79 -14.56
N VAL A 55 4.04 14.67 -15.52
CA VAL A 55 5.47 14.97 -15.33
C VAL A 55 5.69 16.41 -14.89
N GLU A 56 4.94 17.38 -15.43
CA GLU A 56 5.09 18.81 -15.09
C GLU A 56 4.67 19.11 -13.65
N VAL A 57 3.58 18.47 -13.20
CA VAL A 57 3.10 18.59 -11.81
C VAL A 57 4.11 17.98 -10.84
N VAL A 58 4.60 16.78 -11.15
CA VAL A 58 5.57 16.07 -10.32
C VAL A 58 6.89 16.83 -10.26
N ALA A 59 7.43 17.29 -11.40
CA ALA A 59 8.69 18.05 -11.46
C ALA A 59 8.63 19.31 -10.59
N ARG A 60 7.54 20.09 -10.69
CA ARG A 60 7.34 21.29 -9.84
C ARG A 60 7.24 20.93 -8.35
N ALA A 61 6.59 19.82 -8.02
CA ALA A 61 6.42 19.42 -6.63
C ALA A 61 7.72 18.94 -5.99
N ILE A 62 8.59 18.25 -6.76
CA ILE A 62 9.87 17.72 -6.24
C ILE A 62 11.02 18.70 -6.37
N GLU A 63 10.84 19.86 -7.01
CA GLU A 63 11.90 20.87 -7.12
C GLU A 63 12.36 21.33 -5.73
N GLY A 64 13.63 21.10 -5.41
CA GLY A 64 14.21 21.39 -4.10
C GLY A 64 13.68 20.56 -2.94
N ALA A 65 12.90 19.51 -3.21
CA ALA A 65 12.44 18.59 -2.19
C ALA A 65 13.59 17.71 -1.67
N SER A 66 13.56 17.42 -0.37
CA SER A 66 14.52 16.51 0.27
C SER A 66 14.15 15.04 0.11
N SER A 67 12.86 14.74 0.11
CA SER A 67 12.36 13.38 -0.07
C SER A 67 10.92 13.37 -0.63
N ILE A 68 10.53 12.23 -1.22
CA ILE A 68 9.18 12.00 -1.73
C ILE A 68 8.68 10.63 -1.30
N PHE A 69 7.42 10.57 -0.83
CA PHE A 69 6.65 9.35 -0.72
C PHE A 69 5.93 9.11 -2.04
N TRP A 70 6.30 8.03 -2.72
CA TRP A 70 5.74 7.63 -4.00
C TRP A 70 4.89 6.39 -3.89
N LEU A 71 3.62 6.53 -4.22
CA LEU A 71 2.65 5.44 -4.27
C LEU A 71 1.84 5.56 -5.56
N THR A 72 1.84 4.51 -6.38
CA THR A 72 0.94 4.39 -7.52
C THR A 72 -0.46 4.04 -7.02
N PRO A 73 -1.48 4.89 -7.22
CA PRO A 73 -2.84 4.57 -6.81
C PRO A 73 -3.39 3.43 -7.67
N PRO A 74 -3.93 2.34 -7.07
CA PRO A 74 -4.54 1.29 -7.85
C PRO A 74 -5.77 1.83 -8.59
N ASN A 75 -5.87 1.51 -9.89
CA ASN A 75 -7.04 1.79 -10.72
C ASN A 75 -7.75 0.46 -11.01
N TYR A 76 -8.73 0.13 -10.21
CA TYR A 76 -9.45 -1.15 -10.34
C TYR A 76 -10.32 -1.23 -11.60
N GLY A 77 -10.67 -0.10 -12.22
CA GLY A 77 -11.36 -0.04 -13.50
C GLY A 77 -10.44 -0.01 -14.72
N SER A 78 -9.13 -0.14 -14.54
CA SER A 78 -8.13 -0.08 -15.62
C SER A 78 -8.36 -1.15 -16.68
N GLN A 79 -8.10 -0.80 -17.93
CA GLN A 79 -8.06 -1.76 -19.05
C GLN A 79 -6.66 -2.36 -19.24
N ASP A 80 -5.64 -1.75 -18.66
CA ASP A 80 -4.26 -2.25 -18.61
C ASP A 80 -3.58 -1.76 -17.33
N PRO A 81 -3.71 -2.52 -16.22
CA PRO A 81 -3.11 -2.15 -14.95
C PRO A 81 -1.58 -2.11 -14.99
N PHE A 82 -0.94 -2.93 -15.85
CA PHE A 82 0.51 -2.93 -15.99
C PHE A 82 1.01 -1.63 -16.64
N ALA A 83 0.33 -1.17 -17.69
CA ALA A 83 0.64 0.12 -18.31
C ALA A 83 0.40 1.29 -17.36
N ASP A 84 -0.62 1.24 -16.49
CA ASP A 84 -0.84 2.26 -15.48
C ASP A 84 0.34 2.35 -14.51
N TYR A 85 0.78 1.24 -13.93
CA TYR A 85 1.94 1.24 -13.03
C TYR A 85 3.22 1.70 -13.73
N ALA A 86 3.47 1.24 -14.95
CA ALA A 86 4.64 1.65 -15.74
C ALA A 86 4.63 3.17 -15.99
N ARG A 87 3.46 3.75 -16.34
CA ARG A 87 3.31 5.19 -16.57
C ARG A 87 3.63 6.00 -15.33
N PHE A 88 3.10 5.62 -14.15
CA PHE A 88 3.40 6.31 -12.89
C PHE A 88 4.89 6.25 -12.55
N ALA A 89 5.52 5.08 -12.65
CA ALA A 89 6.94 4.94 -12.37
C ALA A 89 7.80 5.78 -13.34
N GLN A 90 7.48 5.75 -14.64
CA GLN A 90 8.18 6.53 -15.66
C GLN A 90 8.01 8.03 -15.44
N THR A 91 6.81 8.48 -15.02
CA THR A 91 6.56 9.90 -14.68
C THR A 91 7.51 10.41 -13.61
N LEU A 92 7.72 9.64 -12.53
CA LEU A 92 8.67 10.04 -11.49
C LEU A 92 10.12 10.08 -12.01
N VAL A 93 10.51 9.10 -12.83
CA VAL A 93 11.83 9.07 -13.46
C VAL A 93 12.05 10.31 -14.34
N ASP A 94 11.09 10.65 -15.19
CA ASP A 94 11.21 11.79 -16.10
C ASP A 94 11.19 13.13 -15.35
N ALA A 95 10.39 13.26 -14.31
CA ALA A 95 10.39 14.43 -13.44
C ALA A 95 11.71 14.58 -12.68
N ALA A 96 12.23 13.49 -12.11
CA ALA A 96 13.47 13.51 -11.34
C ALA A 96 14.71 13.83 -12.19
N LYS A 97 14.71 13.49 -13.48
CA LYS A 97 15.76 13.87 -14.43
C LYS A 97 15.81 15.36 -14.73
N ARG A 98 14.72 16.09 -14.48
CA ARG A 98 14.61 17.54 -14.73
C ARG A 98 15.04 18.37 -13.53
N THR A 99 15.18 17.75 -12.36
CA THR A 99 15.49 18.40 -11.08
C THR A 99 16.62 17.65 -10.37
N THR A 100 17.01 18.10 -9.18
CA THR A 100 17.82 17.25 -8.29
C THR A 100 16.89 16.19 -7.68
N ALA A 101 17.13 14.92 -8.00
CA ALA A 101 16.31 13.82 -7.50
C ALA A 101 16.32 13.76 -5.96
N PRO A 102 15.15 13.80 -5.30
CA PRO A 102 15.07 13.65 -3.85
C PRO A 102 15.34 12.20 -3.43
N HIS A 103 15.43 11.94 -2.11
CA HIS A 103 15.31 10.58 -1.61
C HIS A 103 13.89 10.06 -1.88
N ILE A 104 13.76 8.89 -2.49
CA ILE A 104 12.48 8.30 -2.88
C ILE A 104 12.13 7.18 -1.92
N VAL A 105 10.99 7.31 -1.22
CA VAL A 105 10.37 6.23 -0.46
C VAL A 105 9.20 5.72 -1.30
N HIS A 106 9.40 4.61 -1.99
CA HIS A 106 8.43 3.99 -2.87
C HIS A 106 7.66 2.91 -2.13
N LEU A 107 6.33 2.97 -2.16
CA LEU A 107 5.49 1.89 -1.66
C LEU A 107 5.37 0.79 -2.70
N SER A 108 6.08 -0.29 -2.44
CA SER A 108 6.08 -1.54 -3.19
C SER A 108 5.18 -2.59 -2.51
N SER A 109 5.50 -3.87 -2.62
CA SER A 109 4.77 -4.99 -2.03
C SER A 109 5.72 -6.12 -1.64
N ASP A 110 5.43 -6.82 -0.55
CA ASP A 110 5.99 -8.15 -0.31
C ASP A 110 5.60 -9.07 -1.47
N GLY A 111 6.55 -9.82 -2.00
CA GLY A 111 6.41 -10.58 -3.24
C GLY A 111 7.09 -9.92 -4.45
N ALA A 112 7.32 -8.61 -4.46
CA ALA A 112 7.98 -7.92 -5.58
C ALA A 112 9.40 -8.46 -5.87
N GLN A 113 10.06 -9.09 -4.91
CA GLN A 113 11.36 -9.75 -5.07
C GLN A 113 11.35 -10.91 -6.07
N PHE A 114 10.20 -11.55 -6.29
CA PHE A 114 10.06 -12.66 -7.25
C PHE A 114 9.95 -12.20 -8.70
N ARG A 115 9.65 -10.93 -8.94
CA ARG A 115 9.63 -10.22 -10.22
C ARG A 115 8.55 -10.63 -11.22
N HIS A 116 7.98 -11.83 -11.12
CA HIS A 116 6.94 -12.31 -12.03
C HIS A 116 6.13 -13.46 -11.40
N GLY A 117 4.95 -13.71 -11.95
CA GLY A 117 4.08 -14.82 -11.58
C GLY A 117 3.12 -14.53 -10.43
N LEU A 118 3.08 -13.26 -9.95
CA LEU A 118 2.28 -12.84 -8.81
C LEU A 118 1.15 -11.86 -9.19
N GLY A 119 0.73 -11.86 -10.45
CA GLY A 119 -0.37 -11.04 -10.92
C GLY A 119 -0.10 -9.54 -10.76
N LEU A 120 -0.97 -8.82 -10.03
CA LEU A 120 -0.80 -7.37 -9.85
C LEU A 120 0.52 -6.97 -9.16
N ILE A 121 1.12 -7.85 -8.37
CA ILE A 121 2.42 -7.58 -7.74
C ILE A 121 3.53 -7.47 -8.78
N ASP A 122 3.39 -8.13 -9.94
CA ASP A 122 4.37 -8.03 -11.03
C ASP A 122 4.46 -6.59 -11.58
N ALA A 123 3.33 -5.87 -11.64
CA ALA A 123 3.31 -4.46 -12.04
C ALA A 123 4.05 -3.57 -11.03
N VAL A 124 3.89 -3.85 -9.74
CA VAL A 124 4.62 -3.17 -8.66
C VAL A 124 6.12 -3.48 -8.74
N ALA A 125 6.48 -4.74 -9.00
CA ALA A 125 7.87 -5.16 -9.17
C ALA A 125 8.55 -4.50 -10.39
N ALA A 126 7.81 -4.34 -11.50
CA ALA A 126 8.29 -3.60 -12.68
C ALA A 126 8.52 -2.11 -12.35
N SER A 127 7.68 -1.51 -11.50
CA SER A 127 7.86 -0.13 -11.04
C SER A 127 9.15 0.03 -10.22
N GLU A 128 9.53 -0.95 -9.37
CA GLU A 128 10.83 -0.93 -8.69
C GLU A 128 11.98 -0.84 -9.70
N LEU A 129 12.00 -1.73 -10.70
CA LEU A 129 13.06 -1.76 -11.72
C LEU A 129 13.14 -0.44 -12.50
N THR A 130 11.99 0.17 -12.79
CA THR A 130 11.95 1.48 -13.47
C THR A 130 12.55 2.57 -12.60
N LEU A 131 12.20 2.64 -11.32
CA LEU A 131 12.74 3.63 -10.38
C LEU A 131 14.23 3.43 -10.12
N ASP A 132 14.73 2.20 -10.11
CA ASP A 132 16.15 1.87 -9.96
C ASP A 132 17.01 2.46 -11.08
N THR A 133 16.45 2.71 -12.26
CA THR A 133 17.15 3.36 -13.38
C THR A 133 17.61 4.79 -13.07
N LEU A 134 17.08 5.41 -12.02
CA LEU A 134 17.51 6.73 -11.56
C LEU A 134 18.95 6.73 -11.03
N GLY A 135 19.45 5.59 -10.55
CA GLY A 135 20.76 5.51 -9.89
C GLY A 135 20.88 6.39 -8.64
N GLY A 136 19.73 6.85 -8.11
CA GLY A 136 19.61 7.72 -6.94
C GLY A 136 19.29 6.95 -5.65
N ASN A 137 18.86 7.69 -4.63
CA ASN A 137 18.51 7.11 -3.33
C ASN A 137 17.05 6.65 -3.33
N VAL A 138 16.81 5.40 -3.66
CA VAL A 138 15.48 4.78 -3.75
C VAL A 138 15.33 3.71 -2.66
N LEU A 139 14.32 3.84 -1.82
CA LEU A 139 13.94 2.83 -0.83
C LEU A 139 12.58 2.24 -1.21
N HIS A 140 12.54 0.96 -1.52
CA HIS A 140 11.30 0.21 -1.73
C HIS A 140 10.80 -0.36 -0.41
N LEU A 141 9.68 0.16 0.08
CA LEU A 141 8.96 -0.42 1.21
C LEU A 141 8.07 -1.56 0.68
N ARG A 142 8.29 -2.77 1.16
CA ARG A 142 7.54 -3.98 0.77
C ARG A 142 6.66 -4.44 1.94
N PRO A 143 5.47 -3.87 2.10
CA PRO A 143 4.54 -4.32 3.13
C PRO A 143 3.90 -5.67 2.78
N GLY A 144 3.52 -6.40 3.81
CA GLY A 144 2.72 -7.61 3.71
C GLY A 144 1.24 -7.33 3.38
N PHE A 145 0.38 -8.31 3.65
CA PHE A 145 -1.07 -8.21 3.39
C PHE A 145 -1.73 -7.18 4.33
N PHE A 146 -2.41 -6.17 3.76
CA PHE A 146 -3.00 -5.08 4.56
C PHE A 146 -4.22 -5.56 5.35
N TYR A 147 -4.30 -5.19 6.63
CA TYR A 147 -5.51 -5.38 7.44
C TYR A 147 -6.72 -4.69 6.79
N GLU A 148 -6.50 -3.54 6.17
CA GLU A 148 -7.53 -2.75 5.50
C GLU A 148 -8.19 -3.45 4.30
N ASN A 149 -7.60 -4.55 3.80
CA ASN A 149 -8.24 -5.39 2.80
C ASN A 149 -9.54 -6.03 3.33
N PHE A 150 -9.66 -6.24 4.64
CA PHE A 150 -10.89 -6.72 5.26
C PHE A 150 -12.04 -5.70 5.24
N LEU A 151 -11.76 -4.42 5.00
CA LEU A 151 -12.80 -3.39 4.82
C LEU A 151 -13.62 -3.59 3.54
N TRP A 152 -13.09 -4.33 2.57
CA TRP A 152 -13.84 -4.71 1.37
C TRP A 152 -14.91 -5.77 1.66
N GLN A 153 -14.84 -6.38 2.85
CA GLN A 153 -15.73 -7.47 3.28
C GLN A 153 -16.61 -7.09 4.48
N VAL A 154 -16.92 -5.79 4.64
CA VAL A 154 -17.75 -5.32 5.77
C VAL A 154 -19.09 -6.06 5.82
N GLU A 155 -19.82 -6.20 4.71
CA GLU A 155 -21.12 -6.89 4.67
C GLU A 155 -20.99 -8.40 4.92
N PRO A 156 -20.05 -9.14 4.28
CA PRO A 156 -19.76 -10.52 4.68
C PRO A 156 -19.44 -10.68 6.16
N ILE A 157 -18.61 -9.81 6.73
CA ILE A 157 -18.24 -9.88 8.15
C ILE A 157 -19.45 -9.61 9.05
N ARG A 158 -20.34 -8.69 8.67
CA ARG A 158 -21.63 -8.49 9.34
C ARG A 158 -22.48 -9.76 9.34
N SER A 159 -22.42 -10.51 8.24
CA SER A 159 -23.12 -11.79 8.08
C SER A 159 -22.37 -12.97 8.70
N GLY A 160 -21.21 -12.75 9.34
CA GLY A 160 -20.44 -13.77 10.04
C GLY A 160 -19.46 -14.55 9.16
N HIS A 161 -19.02 -14.01 8.03
CA HIS A 161 -18.11 -14.71 7.11
C HIS A 161 -16.96 -13.81 6.62
N ILE A 162 -15.80 -14.43 6.38
CA ILE A 162 -14.67 -13.84 5.65
C ILE A 162 -14.31 -14.79 4.51
N PHE A 163 -14.25 -14.24 3.30
CA PHE A 163 -13.94 -14.99 2.09
C PHE A 163 -12.52 -14.69 1.61
N GLN A 164 -11.76 -15.73 1.25
CA GLN A 164 -10.44 -15.57 0.62
C GLN A 164 -10.19 -16.69 -0.38
N ALA A 165 -9.53 -16.38 -1.49
CA ALA A 165 -9.19 -17.32 -2.54
C ALA A 165 -7.91 -18.12 -2.23
N VAL A 166 -7.68 -18.46 -0.98
CA VAL A 166 -6.55 -19.29 -0.52
C VAL A 166 -7.02 -20.24 0.56
N PRO A 167 -6.38 -21.41 0.73
CA PRO A 167 -6.65 -22.28 1.87
C PRO A 167 -6.49 -21.55 3.20
N GLY A 168 -7.37 -21.84 4.14
CA GLY A 168 -7.37 -21.16 5.44
C GLY A 168 -6.06 -21.30 6.23
N GLU A 169 -5.31 -22.35 6.00
CA GLU A 169 -3.98 -22.61 6.61
C GLU A 169 -2.84 -21.81 5.93
N THR A 170 -3.10 -21.14 4.82
CA THR A 170 -2.10 -20.30 4.15
C THR A 170 -1.63 -19.20 5.10
N VAL A 171 -0.34 -19.22 5.42
CA VAL A 171 0.30 -18.27 6.33
C VAL A 171 0.86 -17.10 5.55
N THR A 172 0.55 -15.88 5.99
CA THR A 172 1.11 -14.67 5.40
C THR A 172 1.51 -13.65 6.47
N ASN A 173 2.20 -12.60 6.03
CA ASN A 173 2.56 -11.47 6.87
C ASN A 173 1.50 -10.38 6.71
N PHE A 174 0.72 -10.16 7.74
CA PHE A 174 -0.28 -9.10 7.78
C PHE A 174 0.30 -7.82 8.36
N VAL A 175 -0.24 -6.65 7.98
CA VAL A 175 0.21 -5.35 8.48
C VAL A 175 -0.90 -4.29 8.42
N ALA A 176 -0.95 -3.40 9.41
CA ALA A 176 -1.82 -2.23 9.38
C ALA A 176 -1.23 -1.13 8.49
N THR A 177 -2.07 -0.40 7.76
CA THR A 177 -1.62 0.75 6.95
C THR A 177 -1.04 1.88 7.81
N SER A 178 -1.43 1.97 9.08
CA SER A 178 -0.84 2.89 10.06
C SER A 178 0.63 2.60 10.35
N ASP A 179 0.98 1.32 10.46
CA ASP A 179 2.37 0.90 10.72
C ASP A 179 3.24 1.13 9.47
N ILE A 180 2.69 0.92 8.26
CA ILE A 180 3.34 1.27 7.00
C ILE A 180 3.63 2.77 6.93
N ALA A 181 2.63 3.60 7.28
CA ALA A 181 2.78 5.05 7.28
C ALA A 181 3.81 5.53 8.30
N GLU A 182 3.88 4.92 9.50
CA GLU A 182 4.89 5.25 10.51
C GLU A 182 6.30 5.01 9.97
N VAL A 183 6.56 3.86 9.35
CA VAL A 183 7.85 3.54 8.73
C VAL A 183 8.17 4.51 7.60
N ALA A 184 7.20 4.81 6.73
CA ALA A 184 7.39 5.76 5.63
C ALA A 184 7.79 7.15 6.15
N VAL A 185 7.11 7.66 7.18
CA VAL A 185 7.45 8.95 7.83
C VAL A 185 8.86 8.95 8.38
N LEU A 186 9.24 7.90 9.11
CA LEU A 186 10.59 7.79 9.68
C LEU A 186 11.66 7.81 8.58
N ARG A 187 11.44 7.11 7.47
CA ARG A 187 12.38 7.09 6.34
C ARG A 187 12.44 8.42 5.59
N LEU A 188 11.30 9.06 5.36
CA LEU A 188 11.23 10.39 4.73
C LEU A 188 11.99 11.46 5.53
N LEU A 189 11.95 11.38 6.85
CA LEU A 189 12.66 12.30 7.75
C LEU A 189 14.16 11.96 7.85
N ALA A 190 14.48 10.68 8.01
CA ALA A 190 15.87 10.24 8.27
C ALA A 190 16.77 10.35 7.05
N ARG A 191 16.30 9.94 5.86
CA ARG A 191 17.08 9.94 4.60
C ARG A 191 18.49 9.33 4.75
N ASN A 192 18.57 8.24 5.52
CA ASN A 192 19.81 7.63 5.98
C ASN A 192 20.24 6.42 5.15
N TRP A 193 19.88 6.38 3.88
CA TRP A 193 20.33 5.35 2.92
C TRP A 193 20.91 5.99 1.68
N THR A 194 21.70 5.24 0.96
CA THR A 194 22.30 5.62 -0.32
C THR A 194 22.12 4.50 -1.34
N GLY A 195 21.87 4.88 -2.60
CA GLY A 195 21.55 3.91 -3.64
C GLY A 195 20.17 3.27 -3.46
N THR A 196 20.00 2.08 -3.98
CA THR A 196 18.73 1.33 -3.90
C THR A 196 18.74 0.40 -2.69
N GLU A 197 17.71 0.52 -1.85
CA GLU A 197 17.46 -0.36 -0.71
C GLU A 197 16.03 -0.91 -0.75
N THR A 198 15.81 -2.02 -0.07
CA THR A 198 14.48 -2.58 0.18
C THR A 198 14.26 -2.79 1.67
N GLN A 199 13.04 -2.54 2.14
CA GLN A 199 12.64 -2.77 3.52
C GLN A 199 11.29 -3.47 3.55
N LEU A 200 11.25 -4.66 4.14
CA LEU A 200 10.00 -5.37 4.45
C LEU A 200 9.30 -4.68 5.62
N ILE A 201 7.96 -4.66 5.58
CA ILE A 201 7.14 -4.13 6.67
C ILE A 201 6.03 -5.13 6.97
N HIS A 202 6.06 -5.67 8.17
CA HIS A 202 5.08 -6.66 8.63
C HIS A 202 4.50 -6.26 9.97
N GLY A 203 3.30 -6.72 10.28
CA GLY A 203 2.74 -6.60 11.62
C GLY A 203 3.46 -7.53 12.62
N PRO A 204 3.08 -7.47 13.90
CA PRO A 204 3.76 -8.22 14.96
C PRO A 204 3.53 -9.73 14.85
N GLU A 205 2.54 -10.16 14.08
CA GLU A 205 2.09 -11.54 14.03
C GLU A 205 2.18 -12.10 12.61
N ARG A 206 2.61 -13.34 12.49
CA ARG A 206 2.52 -14.12 11.27
C ARG A 206 1.36 -15.10 11.43
N LEU A 207 0.30 -14.90 10.68
CA LEU A 207 -0.97 -15.61 10.86
C LEU A 207 -1.35 -16.41 9.61
N SER A 208 -2.03 -17.54 9.82
CA SER A 208 -2.84 -18.13 8.76
C SER A 208 -4.14 -17.30 8.59
N PHE A 209 -4.84 -17.48 7.47
CA PHE A 209 -6.14 -16.81 7.29
C PHE A 209 -7.19 -17.28 8.31
N LEU A 210 -7.12 -18.52 8.78
CA LEU A 210 -7.94 -19.01 9.91
C LEU A 210 -7.62 -18.25 11.20
N GLN A 211 -6.32 -18.10 11.51
CA GLN A 211 -5.90 -17.35 12.70
C GLN A 211 -6.25 -15.86 12.58
N ALA A 212 -6.12 -15.28 11.38
CA ALA A 212 -6.54 -13.91 11.11
C ALA A 212 -8.05 -13.73 11.31
N THR A 213 -8.86 -14.69 10.84
CA THR A 213 -10.31 -14.69 11.07
C THR A 213 -10.67 -14.79 12.56
N ALA A 214 -9.95 -15.62 13.32
CA ALA A 214 -10.12 -15.71 14.77
C ALA A 214 -9.74 -14.41 15.50
N ALA A 215 -8.64 -13.76 15.09
CA ALA A 215 -8.21 -12.47 15.62
C ALA A 215 -9.25 -11.37 15.34
N ILE A 216 -9.81 -11.33 14.12
CA ILE A 216 -10.90 -10.41 13.75
C ILE A 216 -12.13 -10.69 14.61
N SER A 217 -12.56 -11.96 14.73
CA SER A 217 -13.72 -12.35 15.57
C SER A 217 -13.55 -11.86 17.02
N SER A 218 -12.35 -12.06 17.58
CA SER A 218 -12.02 -11.57 18.93
C SER A 218 -12.10 -10.04 19.03
N GLY A 219 -11.50 -9.34 18.05
CA GLY A 219 -11.48 -7.87 18.04
C GLY A 219 -12.85 -7.23 17.91
N ILE A 220 -13.72 -7.77 17.04
CA ILE A 220 -15.08 -7.24 16.86
C ILE A 220 -16.09 -7.74 17.91
N GLY A 221 -15.74 -8.80 18.66
CA GLY A 221 -16.63 -9.41 19.65
C GLY A 221 -17.77 -10.21 19.05
N LYS A 222 -17.61 -10.72 17.82
CA LYS A 222 -18.62 -11.50 17.09
C LYS A 222 -17.95 -12.65 16.35
N SER A 223 -18.58 -13.83 16.37
CA SER A 223 -18.06 -14.99 15.63
C SER A 223 -18.12 -14.76 14.13
N VAL A 224 -16.99 -14.99 13.47
CA VAL A 224 -16.84 -14.95 12.01
C VAL A 224 -16.19 -16.27 11.57
N GLN A 225 -16.69 -16.84 10.48
CA GLN A 225 -16.19 -18.06 9.88
C GLN A 225 -15.38 -17.74 8.63
N PHE A 226 -14.25 -18.43 8.47
CA PHE A 226 -13.49 -18.39 7.24
C PHE A 226 -14.16 -19.25 6.18
N VAL A 227 -14.22 -18.75 4.95
CA VAL A 227 -14.72 -19.47 3.79
C VAL A 227 -13.70 -19.36 2.68
N GLU A 228 -13.20 -20.48 2.20
CA GLU A 228 -12.37 -20.52 1.00
C GLU A 228 -13.23 -20.27 -0.23
N ALA A 229 -12.92 -19.19 -0.96
CA ALA A 229 -13.61 -18.82 -2.19
C ALA A 229 -12.95 -19.46 -3.39
N SER A 230 -13.73 -19.82 -4.41
CA SER A 230 -13.18 -20.22 -5.70
C SER A 230 -12.55 -19.01 -6.44
N ASP A 231 -11.75 -19.29 -7.46
CA ASP A 231 -11.20 -18.25 -8.32
C ASP A 231 -12.33 -17.52 -9.07
N GLU A 232 -13.33 -18.25 -9.50
CA GLU A 232 -14.51 -17.75 -10.20
C GLU A 232 -15.33 -16.81 -9.31
N ASP A 233 -15.60 -17.21 -8.06
CA ASP A 233 -16.33 -16.36 -7.11
C ASP A 233 -15.55 -15.11 -6.74
N THR A 234 -14.22 -15.24 -6.60
CA THR A 234 -13.32 -14.12 -6.31
C THR A 234 -13.30 -13.11 -7.46
N LYS A 235 -13.19 -13.60 -8.70
CA LYS A 235 -13.27 -12.78 -9.91
C LYS A 235 -14.63 -12.08 -10.02
N ALA A 236 -15.71 -12.83 -9.86
CA ALA A 236 -17.06 -12.28 -9.91
C ALA A 236 -17.30 -11.23 -8.83
N GLY A 237 -16.88 -11.50 -7.58
CA GLY A 237 -17.00 -10.57 -6.47
C GLY A 237 -16.23 -9.27 -6.72
N PHE A 238 -14.99 -9.37 -7.24
CA PHE A 238 -14.20 -8.20 -7.60
C PHE A 238 -14.88 -7.36 -8.70
N MET A 239 -15.38 -7.99 -9.75
CA MET A 239 -16.10 -7.30 -10.84
C MET A 239 -17.41 -6.67 -10.35
N ALA A 240 -18.12 -7.30 -9.41
CA ALA A 240 -19.33 -6.75 -8.83
C ALA A 240 -19.10 -5.45 -8.04
N THR A 241 -17.86 -5.20 -7.57
CA THR A 241 -17.48 -3.92 -6.95
C THR A 241 -17.06 -2.84 -7.94
N GLY A 242 -17.20 -3.08 -9.25
CA GLY A 242 -16.80 -2.15 -10.32
C GLY A 242 -15.38 -2.37 -10.86
N GLY A 243 -14.74 -3.46 -10.48
CA GLY A 243 -13.46 -3.86 -11.06
C GLY A 243 -13.58 -4.29 -12.53
N SER A 244 -12.56 -3.98 -13.35
CA SER A 244 -12.49 -4.45 -14.72
C SER A 244 -12.02 -5.89 -14.82
N GLU A 245 -12.33 -6.56 -15.93
CA GLU A 245 -11.82 -7.90 -16.22
C GLU A 245 -10.28 -7.91 -16.34
N ALA A 246 -9.70 -6.86 -16.90
CA ALA A 246 -8.25 -6.71 -17.05
C ALA A 246 -7.50 -6.64 -15.71
N VAL A 247 -8.17 -6.20 -14.65
CA VAL A 247 -7.62 -6.20 -13.27
C VAL A 247 -8.00 -7.48 -12.53
N ALA A 248 -9.20 -8.01 -12.78
CA ALA A 248 -9.72 -9.18 -12.05
C ALA A 248 -8.87 -10.43 -12.24
N GLU A 249 -8.38 -10.70 -13.45
CA GLU A 249 -7.55 -11.89 -13.70
C GLU A 249 -6.18 -11.79 -12.99
N PRO A 250 -5.38 -10.71 -13.12
CA PRO A 250 -4.16 -10.55 -12.32
C PRO A 250 -4.42 -10.53 -10.81
N TYR A 251 -5.58 -10.04 -10.36
CA TYR A 251 -5.96 -10.07 -8.96
C TYR A 251 -6.14 -11.52 -8.44
N VAL A 252 -6.86 -12.36 -9.19
CA VAL A 252 -7.01 -13.79 -8.87
C VAL A 252 -5.65 -14.52 -8.95
N GLN A 253 -4.84 -14.20 -9.97
CA GLN A 253 -3.51 -14.80 -10.13
C GLN A 253 -2.62 -14.55 -8.90
N MET A 254 -2.73 -13.40 -8.26
CA MET A 254 -2.00 -13.10 -7.01
C MET A 254 -2.35 -14.12 -5.91
N PHE A 255 -3.62 -14.48 -5.73
CA PHE A 255 -4.03 -15.49 -4.75
C PHE A 255 -3.61 -16.90 -5.16
N ARG A 256 -3.69 -17.25 -6.45
CA ARG A 256 -3.15 -18.53 -6.95
C ARG A 256 -1.69 -18.69 -6.59
N ALA A 257 -0.90 -17.64 -6.80
CA ALA A 257 0.52 -17.66 -6.45
C ALA A 257 0.75 -17.85 -4.94
N MET A 258 -0.07 -17.24 -4.10
CA MET A 258 0.02 -17.42 -2.64
C MET A 258 -0.24 -18.86 -2.19
N ARG A 259 -1.04 -19.65 -2.92
CA ARG A 259 -1.30 -21.07 -2.62
C ARG A 259 -0.06 -21.95 -2.76
N GLY A 260 0.84 -21.59 -3.65
CA GLY A 260 2.07 -22.36 -3.93
C GLY A 260 3.36 -21.64 -3.56
N ALA A 261 3.25 -20.44 -2.99
CA ALA A 261 4.42 -19.64 -2.68
C ALA A 261 5.32 -20.34 -1.65
N PRO A 262 6.65 -20.36 -1.88
CA PRO A 262 7.57 -20.76 -0.83
C PRO A 262 7.36 -19.80 0.36
N SER A 263 7.47 -20.35 1.57
CA SER A 263 7.42 -19.53 2.79
C SER A 263 8.41 -18.38 2.69
N ILE A 264 7.91 -17.16 2.61
CA ILE A 264 8.76 -15.98 2.66
C ILE A 264 9.46 -15.99 4.03
N PRO A 265 10.78 -15.87 4.08
CA PRO A 265 11.49 -15.82 5.36
C PRO A 265 10.86 -14.75 6.27
N ASP A 266 10.72 -15.05 7.54
CA ASP A 266 10.21 -14.09 8.52
C ASP A 266 11.32 -13.09 8.87
N PRO A 267 11.30 -11.87 8.33
CA PRO A 267 12.36 -10.89 8.53
C PRO A 267 12.09 -9.99 9.74
N ARG A 268 11.19 -10.42 10.66
CA ARG A 268 10.82 -9.57 11.80
C ARG A 268 12.02 -9.12 12.58
N ASN A 269 12.13 -7.82 12.70
CA ASN A 269 13.12 -7.13 13.51
C ASN A 269 12.51 -5.78 13.94
N PRO A 270 13.11 -5.04 14.87
CA PRO A 270 12.56 -3.78 15.37
C PRO A 270 12.29 -2.71 14.32
N PHE A 271 12.91 -2.81 13.12
CA PHE A 271 12.77 -1.83 12.05
C PHE A 271 11.73 -2.23 11.00
N SER A 272 11.42 -3.53 10.88
CA SER A 272 10.48 -4.07 9.90
C SER A 272 9.14 -4.50 10.50
N THR A 273 9.01 -4.49 11.84
CA THR A 273 7.85 -5.01 12.54
C THR A 273 6.99 -3.87 13.09
N GLY A 274 5.76 -3.79 12.60
CA GLY A 274 4.73 -2.91 13.13
C GLY A 274 4.26 -3.36 14.53
N LYS A 275 3.51 -2.51 15.21
CA LYS A 275 3.06 -2.73 16.59
C LYS A 275 1.59 -3.12 16.69
N THR A 276 0.82 -2.85 15.63
CA THR A 276 -0.63 -3.05 15.62
C THR A 276 -0.95 -4.52 15.40
N THR A 277 -1.57 -5.18 16.39
CA THR A 277 -2.10 -6.53 16.21
C THR A 277 -3.37 -6.49 15.36
N LEU A 278 -3.69 -7.59 14.67
CA LEU A 278 -4.91 -7.66 13.86
C LEU A 278 -6.18 -7.56 14.75
N ALA A 279 -6.15 -8.11 15.96
CA ALA A 279 -7.26 -8.00 16.90
C ALA A 279 -7.47 -6.55 17.37
N ASP A 280 -6.40 -5.81 17.70
CA ASP A 280 -6.49 -4.40 18.07
C ASP A 280 -6.99 -3.53 16.92
N TRP A 281 -6.52 -3.79 15.70
CA TRP A 281 -7.03 -3.10 14.52
C TRP A 281 -8.52 -3.40 14.29
N ALA A 282 -8.91 -4.65 14.38
CA ALA A 282 -10.32 -5.04 14.24
C ALA A 282 -11.21 -4.39 15.30
N PHE A 283 -10.73 -4.31 16.55
CA PHE A 283 -11.44 -3.61 17.62
C PHE A 283 -11.63 -2.11 17.34
N ARG A 284 -10.57 -1.43 16.88
CA ARG A 284 -10.57 0.03 16.70
C ARG A 284 -11.23 0.47 15.40
N VAL A 285 -11.02 -0.29 14.32
CA VAL A 285 -11.38 0.12 12.96
C VAL A 285 -12.60 -0.63 12.46
N LEU A 286 -12.63 -1.97 12.59
CA LEU A 286 -13.66 -2.79 11.98
C LEU A 286 -14.92 -2.88 12.85
N ARG A 287 -14.78 -3.05 14.17
CA ARG A 287 -15.91 -3.17 15.09
C ARG A 287 -16.94 -2.02 15.00
N PRO A 288 -16.55 -0.73 14.96
CA PRO A 288 -17.48 0.37 14.83
C PRO A 288 -18.31 0.35 13.52
N ILE A 289 -17.81 -0.36 12.50
CA ILE A 289 -18.40 -0.42 11.17
C ILE A 289 -19.37 -1.62 11.05
N VAL A 290 -19.01 -2.76 11.69
CA VAL A 290 -19.73 -4.03 11.56
C VAL A 290 -20.66 -4.35 12.75
N GLY A 291 -20.56 -3.61 13.83
CA GLY A 291 -21.32 -3.77 15.08
C GLY A 291 -22.73 -3.26 15.02
#